data_76317aa6c2c787f891ab538789aa8e44
#
_entry.id   76317aa6c2c787f891ab538789aa8e44
#
_cell.length_a   1.000
_cell.length_b   1.000
_cell.length_c   1.000
_cell.angle_alpha   90.00
_cell.angle_beta   90.00
_cell.angle_gamma   90.00
#
_symmetry.space_group_name_H-M   'P 1'
#
loop_
_entity.id
_entity.type
_entity.pdbx_description
1 polymer ?
#
loop_
_entity_poly.entity_id
_entity_poly.type
_entity_poly.pdbx_seq_one_letter_code
_entity_poly.pdbx_strand_id
1 'polypeptide(L)'
;EELDLKESVIRSLKEQNKTEELYRYVLFKQCNRLSKVFPDLFSKGEEYLELLLPNNLLSPDSIIRKIESIPEEDFLNDVEIVGWLYQFYNSVKKDQVFASKETITKDTLPAVTQLFTPDWIVRYMAENSVGRVWMESYPNSSLRSDLKYYVDDAKQDDETNKKLEEIEYKNVDPEKIKVIEPCSGSGHILVYVFDLIYKMYIEKGYNTKDIPALILKNNLFGLDVDKRAAQLAQFSLIMKARSIDNRFFNEDRFVRPRVFEIIDSTTLTNSNYKECMKSLHFSDASIKIAEYLDKEFEHAKVIGSLLQLEQKDYAVLMDDIKRCREVETPNLLEYPFFYEGINCLKQLVRLAMTLTKKYDVMITNPPYIGLSTLEAFPKKYLGDRYPNSKTDMFAMFMETNFVKKNGFLAMINMHSWMFLSSYEKLRKHIIQTQCIYNMLHLGAHAFETIGGEVVQTTSFVIRNCAIPSNGVYFRLV
;
A
#
# COMPACT_ATOMS: atom_id res chain seq x y z
N GLU A 1 3.86 30.15 5.34
CA GLU A 1 3.63 30.31 6.80
C GLU A 1 4.97 30.25 7.51
N GLU A 2 5.23 31.21 8.39
CA GLU A 2 6.46 31.27 9.19
C GLU A 2 6.47 30.18 10.26
N LEU A 3 7.68 29.64 10.57
CA LEU A 3 7.88 28.74 11.69
C LEU A 3 7.60 29.51 13.00
N ASP A 4 6.83 28.93 13.91
CA ASP A 4 6.58 29.49 15.25
C ASP A 4 7.86 29.35 16.13
N LEU A 5 8.85 30.20 15.80
CA LEU A 5 10.14 30.26 16.49
C LEU A 5 10.11 31.39 17.52
N LYS A 6 10.41 31.06 18.77
CA LYS A 6 10.56 32.08 19.82
C LYS A 6 11.94 32.73 19.73
N GLU A 7 11.94 34.05 19.38
CA GLU A 7 13.15 34.84 19.18
C GLU A 7 14.06 34.84 20.43
N SER A 8 13.45 34.85 21.63
CA SER A 8 14.15 34.72 22.91
C SER A 8 14.96 33.43 23.06
N VAL A 9 14.41 32.28 22.58
CA VAL A 9 15.09 30.99 22.65
C VAL A 9 16.26 30.98 21.66
N ILE A 10 16.07 31.46 20.44
CA ILE A 10 17.12 31.55 19.43
C ILE A 10 18.27 32.41 19.92
N ARG A 11 17.97 33.58 20.50
CA ARG A 11 18.97 34.49 21.03
C ARG A 11 19.77 33.87 22.16
N SER A 12 19.10 33.27 23.15
CA SER A 12 19.75 32.60 24.28
C SER A 12 20.68 31.46 23.84
N LEU A 13 20.24 30.62 22.90
CA LEU A 13 21.05 29.50 22.38
C LEU A 13 22.26 30.00 21.57
N LYS A 14 22.12 31.09 20.82
CA LYS A 14 23.24 31.74 20.09
C LYS A 14 24.26 32.35 21.08
N GLU A 15 23.82 33.09 22.10
CA GLU A 15 24.68 33.71 23.12
C GLU A 15 25.47 32.67 23.92
N GLN A 16 24.89 31.47 24.10
CA GLN A 16 25.54 30.33 24.77
C GLN A 16 26.39 29.48 23.83
N ASN A 17 26.54 29.81 22.56
CA ASN A 17 27.20 29.01 21.51
C ASN A 17 26.67 27.57 21.39
N LYS A 18 25.38 27.32 21.68
CA LYS A 18 24.74 26.01 21.67
C LYS A 18 24.14 25.74 20.28
N THR A 19 25.02 25.60 19.28
CA THR A 19 24.60 25.45 17.86
C THR A 19 23.81 24.15 17.63
N GLU A 20 24.19 23.05 18.27
CA GLU A 20 23.49 21.76 18.19
C GLU A 20 22.06 21.84 18.74
N GLU A 21 21.89 22.45 19.93
CA GLU A 21 20.57 22.64 20.54
C GLU A 21 19.68 23.57 19.71
N LEU A 22 20.28 24.61 19.10
CA LEU A 22 19.57 25.50 18.18
C LEU A 22 19.08 24.75 16.94
N TYR A 23 19.94 23.89 16.34
CA TYR A 23 19.56 23.08 15.19
C TYR A 23 18.39 22.15 15.55
N ARG A 24 18.48 21.45 16.68
CA ARG A 24 17.41 20.57 17.20
C ARG A 24 16.09 21.33 17.36
N TYR A 25 16.14 22.50 18.00
CA TYR A 25 14.95 23.35 18.18
C TYR A 25 14.25 23.70 16.86
N VAL A 26 15.01 24.11 15.85
CA VAL A 26 14.49 24.44 14.53
C VAL A 26 13.93 23.19 13.83
N LEU A 27 14.67 22.06 13.89
CA LEU A 27 14.24 20.79 13.31
C LEU A 27 12.89 20.33 13.88
N PHE A 28 12.73 20.34 15.22
CA PHE A 28 11.46 19.96 15.83
C PHE A 28 10.31 20.90 15.51
N LYS A 29 10.56 22.19 15.42
CA LYS A 29 9.56 23.16 14.97
C LYS A 29 9.12 22.88 13.52
N GLN A 30 10.04 22.49 12.65
CA GLN A 30 9.75 22.09 11.30
C GLN A 30 8.94 20.76 11.26
N CYS A 31 9.32 19.76 12.03
CA CYS A 31 8.58 18.51 12.17
C CYS A 31 7.15 18.76 12.66
N ASN A 32 6.98 19.58 13.71
CA ASN A 32 5.66 19.98 14.22
C ASN A 32 4.81 20.73 13.19
N ARG A 33 5.41 21.52 12.33
CA ARG A 33 4.70 22.15 11.21
C ARG A 33 4.25 21.13 10.18
N LEU A 34 5.16 20.22 9.82
CA LEU A 34 4.87 19.14 8.86
C LEU A 34 3.82 18.16 9.38
N SER A 35 3.63 18.01 10.71
CA SER A 35 2.60 17.15 11.29
C SER A 35 1.17 17.53 10.88
N LYS A 36 0.92 18.77 10.44
CA LYS A 36 -0.37 19.19 9.90
C LYS A 36 -0.68 18.50 8.58
N VAL A 37 0.34 18.29 7.75
CA VAL A 37 0.24 17.66 6.41
C VAL A 37 0.50 16.17 6.48
N PHE A 38 1.46 15.76 7.30
CA PHE A 38 1.90 14.37 7.47
C PHE A 38 1.75 13.92 8.94
N PRO A 39 0.52 13.86 9.48
CA PRO A 39 0.33 13.54 10.90
C PRO A 39 0.75 12.11 11.27
N ASP A 40 0.85 11.21 10.31
CA ASP A 40 1.29 9.83 10.54
C ASP A 40 2.83 9.72 10.55
N LEU A 41 3.55 10.65 9.88
CA LEU A 41 5.03 10.71 9.88
C LEU A 41 5.57 11.58 11.03
N PHE A 42 4.88 12.67 11.33
CA PHE A 42 5.27 13.66 12.33
C PHE A 42 4.15 13.79 13.37
N SER A 43 4.08 12.82 14.30
CA SER A 43 3.06 12.87 15.36
C SER A 43 3.36 13.99 16.36
N LYS A 44 2.30 14.74 16.76
CA LYS A 44 2.41 15.72 17.83
C LYS A 44 2.44 14.98 19.17
N GLY A 45 3.40 15.29 20.04
CA GLY A 45 3.44 14.83 21.42
C GLY A 45 4.28 13.57 21.67
N GLU A 46 5.01 13.08 20.70
CA GLU A 46 6.02 12.03 20.93
C GLU A 46 7.36 12.70 21.36
N GLU A 47 7.34 13.40 22.48
CA GLU A 47 8.54 14.04 23.07
C GLU A 47 9.69 13.05 23.30
N TYR A 48 9.40 11.76 23.47
CA TYR A 48 10.43 10.73 23.61
C TYR A 48 11.25 10.52 22.32
N LEU A 49 10.72 10.81 21.13
CA LEU A 49 11.50 10.75 19.88
C LEU A 49 12.63 11.79 19.88
N GLU A 50 12.41 12.91 20.56
CA GLU A 50 13.46 13.93 20.73
C GLU A 50 14.66 13.39 21.50
N LEU A 51 14.41 12.49 22.46
CA LEU A 51 15.45 11.85 23.27
C LEU A 51 16.22 10.77 22.48
N LEU A 52 15.64 10.22 21.42
CA LEU A 52 16.28 9.20 20.59
C LEU A 52 17.25 9.78 19.54
N LEU A 53 17.16 11.09 19.25
CA LEU A 53 18.09 11.71 18.32
C LEU A 53 19.49 11.81 18.97
N PRO A 54 20.55 11.41 18.23
CA PRO A 54 21.92 11.51 18.73
C PRO A 54 22.31 12.97 18.98
N ASN A 55 23.23 13.18 19.93
CA ASN A 55 23.67 14.52 20.34
C ASN A 55 24.71 15.14 19.37
N ASN A 56 25.00 14.51 18.25
CA ASN A 56 26.01 14.90 17.27
C ASN A 56 25.44 15.08 15.86
N LEU A 57 24.26 15.67 15.73
CA LEU A 57 23.59 15.84 14.43
C LEU A 57 24.37 16.69 13.43
N LEU A 58 25.19 17.66 13.92
CA LEU A 58 26.01 18.54 13.11
C LEU A 58 27.45 18.05 12.92
N SER A 59 27.84 16.91 13.50
CA SER A 59 29.19 16.38 13.31
C SER A 59 29.41 15.93 11.86
N PRO A 60 30.67 15.93 11.36
CA PRO A 60 30.99 15.48 9.99
C PRO A 60 30.47 14.07 9.65
N ASP A 61 30.47 13.17 10.65
CA ASP A 61 30.07 11.76 10.46
C ASP A 61 28.57 11.53 10.76
N SER A 62 27.80 12.59 11.01
CA SER A 62 26.38 12.48 11.36
C SER A 62 25.55 11.98 10.18
N ILE A 63 24.40 11.38 10.50
CA ILE A 63 23.42 10.94 9.49
C ILE A 63 22.88 12.14 8.67
N ILE A 64 22.76 13.30 9.30
CA ILE A 64 22.31 14.53 8.61
C ILE A 64 23.31 14.90 7.51
N ARG A 65 24.62 14.90 7.81
CA ARG A 65 25.66 15.21 6.81
C ARG A 65 25.70 14.19 5.66
N LYS A 66 25.45 12.92 5.99
CA LYS A 66 25.35 11.86 4.95
C LYS A 66 24.14 12.08 4.04
N ILE A 67 23.00 12.46 4.62
CA ILE A 67 21.80 12.80 3.82
C ILE A 67 22.05 14.06 2.97
N GLU A 68 22.65 15.11 3.55
CA GLU A 68 23.01 16.34 2.81
C GLU A 68 24.01 16.09 1.65
N SER A 69 24.79 15.01 1.70
CA SER A 69 25.73 14.66 0.64
C SER A 69 25.06 14.03 -0.60
N ILE A 70 23.78 13.64 -0.47
CA ILE A 70 23.00 13.16 -1.62
C ILE A 70 22.57 14.39 -2.43
N PRO A 71 22.81 14.42 -3.76
CA PRO A 71 22.39 15.54 -4.59
C PRO A 71 20.90 15.84 -4.49
N GLU A 72 20.54 17.13 -4.37
CA GLU A 72 19.13 17.53 -4.26
C GLU A 72 18.31 17.08 -5.49
N GLU A 73 18.91 17.05 -6.65
CA GLU A 73 18.30 16.59 -7.89
C GLU A 73 17.86 15.13 -7.84
N ASP A 74 18.55 14.26 -7.08
CA ASP A 74 18.15 12.86 -6.90
C ASP A 74 16.84 12.75 -6.09
N PHE A 75 16.59 13.68 -5.15
CA PHE A 75 15.33 13.75 -4.43
C PHE A 75 14.20 14.41 -5.22
N LEU A 76 14.53 15.36 -6.12
CA LEU A 76 13.54 16.08 -6.92
C LEU A 76 13.04 15.26 -8.10
N ASN A 77 13.94 14.46 -8.70
CA ASN A 77 13.63 13.68 -9.91
C ASN A 77 12.97 12.34 -9.57
N ASP A 78 13.21 11.81 -8.36
CA ASP A 78 12.75 10.49 -7.99
C ASP A 78 12.28 10.46 -6.52
N VAL A 79 10.96 10.59 -6.32
CA VAL A 79 10.35 10.46 -4.99
C VAL A 79 10.61 9.07 -4.38
N GLU A 80 11.05 8.10 -5.20
CA GLU A 80 11.31 6.71 -4.81
C GLU A 80 12.60 6.55 -4.01
N ILE A 81 13.52 7.53 -4.04
CA ILE A 81 14.80 7.45 -3.31
C ILE A 81 14.59 7.14 -1.82
N VAL A 82 13.53 7.67 -1.21
CA VAL A 82 13.19 7.39 0.19
C VAL A 82 12.80 5.92 0.39
N GLY A 83 12.13 5.32 -0.59
CA GLY A 83 11.81 3.89 -0.61
C GLY A 83 13.06 3.02 -0.72
N TRP A 84 14.02 3.39 -1.58
CA TRP A 84 15.32 2.74 -1.69
C TRP A 84 16.10 2.79 -0.39
N LEU A 85 16.20 3.97 0.23
CA LEU A 85 16.88 4.13 1.53
C LEU A 85 16.26 3.26 2.60
N TYR A 86 14.94 3.15 2.63
CA TYR A 86 14.23 2.29 3.58
C TYR A 86 14.49 0.80 3.35
N GLN A 87 14.52 0.35 2.11
CA GLN A 87 14.87 -1.03 1.76
C GLN A 87 16.30 -1.38 2.22
N PHE A 88 17.28 -0.51 1.93
CA PHE A 88 18.65 -0.73 2.37
C PHE A 88 18.79 -0.73 3.90
N TYR A 89 18.06 0.14 4.59
CA TYR A 89 18.01 0.13 6.05
C TYR A 89 17.54 -1.22 6.61
N ASN A 90 16.56 -1.84 5.98
CA ASN A 90 16.01 -3.13 6.40
C ASN A 90 16.87 -4.34 5.99
N SER A 91 17.83 -4.19 5.07
CA SER A 91 18.64 -5.31 4.54
C SER A 91 19.40 -6.05 5.63
N VAL A 92 20.01 -5.35 6.58
CA VAL A 92 20.76 -5.96 7.68
C VAL A 92 19.85 -6.82 8.56
N LYS A 93 18.66 -6.32 8.91
CA LYS A 93 17.69 -7.10 9.71
C LYS A 93 17.17 -8.29 8.93
N LYS A 94 16.94 -8.15 7.63
CA LYS A 94 16.55 -9.23 6.73
C LYS A 94 17.56 -10.37 6.75
N ASP A 95 18.84 -10.06 6.58
CA ASP A 95 19.91 -11.05 6.57
C ASP A 95 20.03 -11.77 7.92
N GLN A 96 19.86 -11.06 9.03
CA GLN A 96 19.84 -11.65 10.37
C GLN A 96 18.68 -12.64 10.55
N VAL A 97 17.48 -12.29 10.12
CA VAL A 97 16.29 -13.16 10.24
C VAL A 97 16.44 -14.41 9.39
N PHE A 98 16.94 -14.30 8.16
CA PHE A 98 17.18 -15.48 7.33
C PHE A 98 18.30 -16.37 7.88
N ALA A 99 19.35 -15.80 8.49
CA ALA A 99 20.44 -16.56 9.11
C ALA A 99 19.99 -17.31 10.37
N SER A 100 19.06 -16.75 11.17
CA SER A 100 18.58 -17.37 12.42
C SER A 100 17.73 -18.60 12.17
N LYS A 101 17.08 -18.70 11.00
CA LYS A 101 16.09 -19.76 10.66
C LYS A 101 14.92 -19.86 11.66
N GLU A 102 14.66 -18.81 12.40
CA GLU A 102 13.55 -18.73 13.34
C GLU A 102 12.21 -18.54 12.63
N THR A 103 11.11 -18.82 13.34
CA THR A 103 9.76 -18.58 12.86
C THR A 103 9.55 -17.09 12.62
N ILE A 104 8.95 -16.75 11.48
CA ILE A 104 8.64 -15.37 11.13
C ILE A 104 7.47 -14.89 12.00
N THR A 105 7.70 -13.80 12.72
CA THR A 105 6.75 -13.14 13.61
C THR A 105 6.28 -11.80 13.01
N LYS A 106 5.29 -11.17 13.65
CA LYS A 106 4.82 -9.81 13.26
C LYS A 106 5.93 -8.75 13.25
N ASP A 107 6.97 -8.91 14.08
CA ASP A 107 8.07 -7.95 14.20
C ASP A 107 9.18 -8.17 13.17
N THR A 108 9.29 -9.38 12.64
CA THR A 108 10.31 -9.75 11.64
C THR A 108 9.74 -9.78 10.21
N LEU A 109 8.43 -9.99 10.05
CA LEU A 109 7.76 -10.02 8.76
C LEU A 109 8.06 -8.79 7.87
N PRO A 110 7.99 -7.54 8.37
CA PRO A 110 8.28 -6.37 7.55
C PRO A 110 9.69 -6.37 6.95
N ALA A 111 10.70 -6.81 7.71
CA ALA A 111 12.09 -6.82 7.24
C ALA A 111 12.33 -7.83 6.12
N VAL A 112 11.68 -9.00 6.16
CA VAL A 112 11.88 -10.08 5.16
C VAL A 112 11.03 -9.91 3.91
N THR A 113 10.02 -9.03 3.93
CA THR A 113 9.11 -8.81 2.81
C THR A 113 9.44 -7.60 1.95
N GLN A 114 10.32 -6.71 2.39
CA GLN A 114 10.72 -5.52 1.64
C GLN A 114 11.55 -5.92 0.41
N LEU A 115 10.95 -5.78 -0.76
CA LEU A 115 11.57 -6.04 -2.05
C LEU A 115 11.11 -5.00 -3.07
N PHE A 116 12.05 -4.16 -3.51
CA PHE A 116 11.75 -3.11 -4.48
C PHE A 116 11.60 -3.71 -5.89
N THR A 117 10.48 -3.43 -6.54
CA THR A 117 10.20 -3.92 -7.89
C THR A 117 10.90 -3.01 -8.92
N PRO A 118 11.71 -3.53 -9.85
CA PRO A 118 12.33 -2.73 -10.90
C PRO A 118 11.31 -1.93 -11.70
N ASP A 119 11.64 -0.66 -12.02
CA ASP A 119 10.73 0.29 -12.66
C ASP A 119 10.09 -0.25 -13.96
N TRP A 120 10.87 -0.91 -14.82
CA TRP A 120 10.34 -1.45 -16.07
C TRP A 120 9.31 -2.56 -15.85
N ILE A 121 9.40 -3.33 -14.74
CA ILE A 121 8.40 -4.36 -14.37
C ILE A 121 7.14 -3.68 -13.84
N VAL A 122 7.29 -2.62 -13.04
CA VAL A 122 6.16 -1.80 -12.58
C VAL A 122 5.38 -1.25 -13.78
N ARG A 123 6.09 -0.67 -14.75
CA ARG A 123 5.51 -0.18 -15.99
C ARG A 123 4.80 -1.28 -16.76
N TYR A 124 5.45 -2.41 -16.97
CA TYR A 124 4.83 -3.56 -17.62
C TYR A 124 3.51 -3.97 -16.93
N MET A 125 3.52 -4.13 -15.63
CA MET A 125 2.32 -4.52 -14.89
C MET A 125 1.21 -3.47 -15.00
N ALA A 126 1.52 -2.19 -14.79
CA ALA A 126 0.55 -1.11 -14.81
C ALA A 126 0.00 -0.83 -16.21
N GLU A 127 0.85 -0.82 -17.23
CA GLU A 127 0.46 -0.56 -18.61
C GLU A 127 -0.46 -1.67 -19.17
N ASN A 128 -0.20 -2.94 -18.78
CA ASN A 128 -0.96 -4.09 -19.21
C ASN A 128 -2.20 -4.40 -18.34
N SER A 129 -2.43 -3.66 -17.27
CA SER A 129 -3.62 -3.78 -16.43
C SER A 129 -4.42 -2.48 -16.38
N VAL A 130 -3.95 -1.44 -15.72
CA VAL A 130 -4.62 -0.13 -15.66
C VAL A 130 -4.66 0.53 -17.03
N GLY A 131 -3.55 0.48 -17.78
CA GLY A 131 -3.47 0.96 -19.16
C GLY A 131 -4.46 0.22 -20.06
N ARG A 132 -4.60 -1.10 -19.88
CA ARG A 132 -5.54 -1.92 -20.66
C ARG A 132 -7.00 -1.54 -20.39
N VAL A 133 -7.39 -1.28 -19.17
CA VAL A 133 -8.74 -0.75 -18.85
C VAL A 133 -9.05 0.49 -19.68
N TRP A 134 -8.07 1.36 -19.86
CA TRP A 134 -8.22 2.58 -20.67
C TRP A 134 -8.24 2.29 -22.16
N MET A 135 -7.30 1.46 -22.66
CA MET A 135 -7.17 1.14 -24.09
C MET A 135 -8.37 0.35 -24.63
N GLU A 136 -8.99 -0.53 -23.83
CA GLU A 136 -10.26 -1.19 -24.20
C GLU A 136 -11.39 -0.17 -24.35
N SER A 137 -11.47 0.83 -23.47
CA SER A 137 -12.50 1.87 -23.53
C SER A 137 -12.26 2.89 -24.64
N TYR A 138 -11.00 3.15 -24.97
CA TYR A 138 -10.58 4.19 -25.91
C TYR A 138 -9.43 3.69 -26.80
N PRO A 139 -9.69 2.81 -27.77
CA PRO A 139 -8.65 2.19 -28.61
C PRO A 139 -7.76 3.18 -29.38
N ASN A 140 -8.29 4.38 -29.67
CA ASN A 140 -7.58 5.47 -30.37
C ASN A 140 -6.97 6.50 -29.39
N SER A 141 -6.85 6.18 -28.11
CA SER A 141 -6.27 7.08 -27.10
C SER A 141 -4.83 7.42 -27.43
N SER A 142 -4.48 8.70 -27.26
CA SER A 142 -3.08 9.17 -27.38
C SER A 142 -2.15 8.54 -26.35
N LEU A 143 -2.70 8.06 -25.24
CA LEU A 143 -1.97 7.37 -24.19
C LEU A 143 -1.19 6.15 -24.72
N ARG A 144 -1.67 5.49 -25.81
CA ARG A 144 -1.00 4.32 -26.39
C ARG A 144 0.46 4.56 -26.74
N SER A 145 0.81 5.76 -27.20
CA SER A 145 2.19 6.14 -27.52
C SER A 145 3.11 6.22 -26.32
N ASP A 146 2.57 6.44 -25.13
CA ASP A 146 3.30 6.55 -23.88
C ASP A 146 3.49 5.19 -23.17
N LEU A 147 2.71 4.18 -23.56
CA LEU A 147 2.74 2.84 -22.98
C LEU A 147 3.84 2.00 -23.64
N LYS A 148 5.07 2.14 -23.14
CA LYS A 148 6.27 1.51 -23.70
C LYS A 148 6.26 -0.02 -23.59
N TYR A 149 5.69 -0.56 -22.53
CA TYR A 149 5.67 -1.99 -22.21
C TYR A 149 4.29 -2.63 -22.43
N TYR A 150 3.37 -1.93 -23.08
CA TYR A 150 2.06 -2.47 -23.40
C TYR A 150 2.17 -3.57 -24.46
N VAL A 151 1.62 -4.72 -24.16
CA VAL A 151 1.61 -5.90 -25.05
C VAL A 151 0.28 -5.97 -25.77
N ASP A 152 0.33 -6.01 -27.09
CA ASP A 152 -0.87 -6.20 -27.92
C ASP A 152 -1.47 -7.61 -27.71
N ASP A 153 -2.76 -7.75 -28.01
CA ASP A 153 -3.49 -8.98 -27.77
C ASP A 153 -3.01 -10.13 -28.69
N ALA A 154 -3.01 -11.34 -28.14
CA ALA A 154 -2.78 -12.54 -28.94
C ALA A 154 -3.90 -12.76 -29.94
N LYS A 155 -3.58 -13.36 -31.08
CA LYS A 155 -4.60 -13.76 -32.07
C LYS A 155 -5.54 -14.81 -31.48
N GLN A 156 -6.83 -14.57 -31.61
CA GLN A 156 -7.92 -15.45 -31.19
C GLN A 156 -8.71 -15.90 -32.41
N ASP A 157 -9.55 -16.92 -32.26
CA ASP A 157 -10.61 -17.23 -33.20
C ASP A 157 -11.78 -16.21 -33.08
N ASP A 158 -12.65 -16.17 -34.09
CA ASP A 158 -13.75 -15.19 -34.15
C ASP A 158 -14.76 -15.33 -33.00
N GLU A 159 -15.00 -16.54 -32.50
CA GLU A 159 -15.92 -16.79 -31.40
C GLU A 159 -15.34 -16.27 -30.08
N THR A 160 -14.07 -16.55 -29.85
CA THR A 160 -13.34 -16.07 -28.67
C THR A 160 -13.22 -14.55 -28.68
N ASN A 161 -12.91 -13.93 -29.84
CA ASN A 161 -12.87 -12.47 -29.98
C ASN A 161 -14.19 -11.83 -29.55
N LYS A 162 -15.33 -12.32 -30.07
CA LYS A 162 -16.65 -11.80 -29.69
C LYS A 162 -16.89 -11.87 -28.17
N LYS A 163 -16.55 -13.00 -27.56
CA LYS A 163 -16.69 -13.15 -26.08
C LYS A 163 -15.80 -12.17 -25.30
N LEU A 164 -14.61 -11.91 -25.79
CA LEU A 164 -13.70 -10.94 -25.17
C LEU A 164 -14.20 -9.51 -25.34
N GLU A 165 -14.69 -9.13 -26.53
CA GLU A 165 -15.30 -7.82 -26.79
C GLU A 165 -16.53 -7.51 -25.92
N GLU A 166 -17.31 -8.54 -25.54
CA GLU A 166 -18.48 -8.39 -24.65
C GLU A 166 -18.08 -7.99 -23.22
N ILE A 167 -16.88 -8.36 -22.78
CA ILE A 167 -16.39 -8.12 -21.42
C ILE A 167 -15.40 -6.96 -21.30
N GLU A 168 -15.06 -6.31 -22.42
CA GLU A 168 -14.20 -5.14 -22.45
C GLU A 168 -14.79 -3.98 -21.67
N TYR A 169 -13.91 -3.17 -21.12
CA TYR A 169 -14.27 -1.90 -20.52
C TYR A 169 -14.73 -0.91 -21.60
N LYS A 170 -15.90 -0.30 -21.42
CA LYS A 170 -16.48 0.64 -22.42
C LYS A 170 -16.81 1.97 -21.74
N ASN A 171 -16.37 3.08 -22.36
CA ASN A 171 -16.66 4.44 -21.90
C ASN A 171 -16.35 4.69 -20.43
N VAL A 172 -15.23 4.19 -19.95
CA VAL A 172 -14.83 4.29 -18.55
C VAL A 172 -14.53 5.76 -18.19
N ASP A 173 -15.17 6.24 -17.14
CA ASP A 173 -14.83 7.48 -16.48
C ASP A 173 -13.57 7.26 -15.60
N PRO A 174 -12.51 8.08 -15.74
CA PRO A 174 -11.30 7.89 -14.93
C PRO A 174 -11.58 7.92 -13.41
N GLU A 175 -12.59 8.66 -12.94
CA GLU A 175 -12.97 8.66 -11.52
C GLU A 175 -13.47 7.31 -11.00
N LYS A 176 -13.93 6.44 -11.90
CA LYS A 176 -14.50 5.14 -11.54
C LYS A 176 -13.47 4.01 -11.50
N ILE A 177 -12.30 4.20 -12.08
CA ILE A 177 -11.22 3.19 -12.04
C ILE A 177 -10.71 3.07 -10.59
N LYS A 178 -10.74 1.85 -10.05
CA LYS A 178 -10.26 1.55 -8.69
C LYS A 178 -9.11 0.56 -8.76
N VAL A 179 -7.96 0.96 -8.22
CA VAL A 179 -6.74 0.15 -8.20
C VAL A 179 -6.34 -0.12 -6.76
N ILE A 180 -6.03 -1.37 -6.45
CA ILE A 180 -5.48 -1.77 -5.15
C ILE A 180 -4.09 -2.35 -5.29
N GLU A 181 -3.20 -1.93 -4.42
CA GLU A 181 -1.92 -2.57 -4.13
C GLU A 181 -1.94 -3.12 -2.70
N PRO A 182 -2.21 -4.42 -2.51
CA PRO A 182 -2.39 -5.02 -1.19
C PRO A 182 -1.09 -5.24 -0.41
N CYS A 183 0.08 -5.01 -1.02
CA CYS A 183 1.40 -5.08 -0.40
C CYS A 183 2.23 -3.88 -0.87
N SER A 184 1.81 -2.66 -0.46
CA SER A 184 2.21 -1.43 -1.13
C SER A 184 3.68 -1.03 -0.93
N GLY A 185 4.37 -1.59 0.06
CA GLY A 185 5.73 -1.18 0.38
C GLY A 185 5.80 0.34 0.54
N SER A 186 6.83 0.95 -0.04
CA SER A 186 7.01 2.41 -0.08
C SER A 186 6.13 3.14 -1.13
N GLY A 187 5.26 2.41 -1.86
CA GLY A 187 4.28 2.99 -2.79
C GLY A 187 4.78 3.19 -4.22
N HIS A 188 5.93 2.63 -4.60
CA HIS A 188 6.51 2.75 -5.93
C HIS A 188 5.51 2.42 -7.07
N ILE A 189 4.82 1.29 -6.97
CA ILE A 189 3.80 0.90 -7.95
C ILE A 189 2.65 1.92 -7.99
N LEU A 190 2.18 2.39 -6.83
CA LEU A 190 1.09 3.36 -6.75
C LEU A 190 1.47 4.72 -7.34
N VAL A 191 2.73 5.14 -7.21
CA VAL A 191 3.24 6.40 -7.81
C VAL A 191 3.21 6.31 -9.34
N TYR A 192 3.64 5.20 -9.93
CA TYR A 192 3.55 5.02 -11.39
C TYR A 192 2.10 4.94 -11.87
N VAL A 193 1.24 4.22 -11.14
CA VAL A 193 -0.20 4.15 -11.45
C VAL A 193 -0.86 5.52 -11.36
N PHE A 194 -0.42 6.37 -10.41
CA PHE A 194 -0.85 7.77 -10.32
C PHE A 194 -0.57 8.52 -11.62
N ASP A 195 0.65 8.42 -12.17
CA ASP A 195 1.02 9.09 -13.41
C ASP A 195 0.19 8.60 -14.60
N LEU A 196 -0.05 7.31 -14.65
CA LEU A 196 -0.85 6.72 -15.72
C LEU A 196 -2.30 7.23 -15.68
N ILE A 197 -2.93 7.21 -14.50
CA ILE A 197 -4.31 7.71 -14.32
C ILE A 197 -4.36 9.22 -14.52
N TYR A 198 -3.33 9.97 -14.13
CA TYR A 198 -3.25 11.42 -14.36
C TYR A 198 -3.39 11.75 -15.85
N LYS A 199 -2.70 11.01 -16.73
CA LYS A 199 -2.80 11.17 -18.18
C LYS A 199 -4.22 10.87 -18.70
N MET A 200 -4.91 9.86 -18.14
CA MET A 200 -6.30 9.53 -18.48
C MET A 200 -7.26 10.69 -18.15
N TYR A 201 -7.08 11.35 -17.00
CA TYR A 201 -7.84 12.55 -16.63
C TYR A 201 -7.56 13.72 -17.57
N ILE A 202 -6.29 13.94 -17.95
CA ILE A 202 -5.90 14.97 -18.93
C ILE A 202 -6.61 14.75 -20.25
N GLU A 203 -6.62 13.50 -20.77
CA GLU A 203 -7.28 13.17 -22.03
C GLU A 203 -8.80 13.40 -21.98
N LYS A 204 -9.40 13.33 -20.78
CA LYS A 204 -10.82 13.68 -20.55
C LYS A 204 -11.07 15.17 -20.31
N GLY A 205 -10.05 16.02 -20.37
CA GLY A 205 -10.17 17.47 -20.24
C GLY A 205 -10.36 18.00 -18.82
N TYR A 206 -9.99 17.21 -17.80
CA TYR A 206 -10.01 17.69 -16.42
C TYR A 206 -8.93 18.77 -16.18
N ASN A 207 -9.21 19.68 -15.26
CA ASN A 207 -8.24 20.70 -14.87
C ASN A 207 -7.03 20.04 -14.18
N THR A 208 -5.84 20.27 -14.71
CA THR A 208 -4.58 19.64 -14.27
C THR A 208 -4.32 19.75 -12.77
N LYS A 209 -4.69 20.88 -12.14
CA LYS A 209 -4.48 21.11 -10.70
C LYS A 209 -5.48 20.39 -9.81
N ASP A 210 -6.63 19.97 -10.33
CA ASP A 210 -7.66 19.27 -9.55
C ASP A 210 -7.48 17.74 -9.61
N ILE A 211 -6.82 17.26 -10.66
CA ILE A 211 -6.60 15.83 -10.91
C ILE A 211 -5.89 15.13 -9.73
N PRO A 212 -4.82 15.67 -9.11
CA PRO A 212 -4.14 14.99 -8.01
C PRO A 212 -5.06 14.63 -6.85
N ALA A 213 -5.91 15.57 -6.44
CA ALA A 213 -6.90 15.34 -5.38
C ALA A 213 -7.94 14.28 -5.79
N LEU A 214 -8.40 14.28 -7.05
CA LEU A 214 -9.34 13.30 -7.57
C LEU A 214 -8.74 11.89 -7.58
N ILE A 215 -7.49 11.73 -8.02
CA ILE A 215 -6.79 10.43 -8.02
C ILE A 215 -6.70 9.87 -6.60
N LEU A 216 -6.21 10.66 -5.64
CA LEU A 216 -6.07 10.20 -4.26
C LEU A 216 -7.42 9.91 -3.59
N LYS A 217 -8.46 10.66 -3.96
CA LYS A 217 -9.82 10.45 -3.47
C LYS A 217 -10.49 9.23 -4.07
N ASN A 218 -10.29 8.95 -5.35
CA ASN A 218 -11.14 8.03 -6.10
C ASN A 218 -10.46 6.73 -6.51
N ASN A 219 -9.16 6.76 -6.88
CA ASN A 219 -8.56 5.70 -7.69
C ASN A 219 -7.65 4.75 -6.91
N LEU A 220 -6.77 5.27 -6.04
CA LEU A 220 -5.67 4.52 -5.46
C LEU A 220 -5.98 4.03 -4.04
N PHE A 221 -5.67 2.75 -3.81
CA PHE A 221 -5.78 2.09 -2.52
C PHE A 221 -4.53 1.27 -2.28
N GLY A 222 -3.97 1.35 -1.07
CA GLY A 222 -2.80 0.58 -0.66
C GLY A 222 -2.97 -0.02 0.73
N LEU A 223 -2.37 -1.18 0.95
CA LEU A 223 -2.29 -1.85 2.24
C LEU A 223 -0.86 -2.32 2.47
N ASP A 224 -0.37 -2.21 3.70
CA ASP A 224 0.88 -2.81 4.11
C ASP A 224 0.83 -3.23 5.59
N VAL A 225 1.58 -4.25 5.96
CA VAL A 225 1.74 -4.68 7.36
C VAL A 225 2.76 -3.82 8.11
N ASP A 226 3.65 -3.17 7.36
CA ASP A 226 4.67 -2.28 7.90
C ASP A 226 4.16 -0.84 7.97
N LYS A 227 4.09 -0.29 9.19
CA LYS A 227 3.69 1.09 9.44
C LYS A 227 4.54 2.09 8.65
N ARG A 228 5.86 1.90 8.64
CA ARG A 228 6.80 2.82 8.00
C ARG A 228 6.66 2.78 6.48
N ALA A 229 6.51 1.59 5.91
CA ALA A 229 6.25 1.43 4.48
C ALA A 229 4.95 2.14 4.07
N ALA A 230 3.85 1.93 4.79
CA ALA A 230 2.59 2.62 4.54
C ALA A 230 2.70 4.15 4.66
N GLN A 231 3.46 4.64 5.64
CA GLN A 231 3.75 6.07 5.81
C GLN A 231 4.56 6.64 4.64
N LEU A 232 5.58 5.92 4.17
CA LEU A 232 6.39 6.30 3.01
C LEU A 232 5.56 6.31 1.73
N ALA A 233 4.68 5.33 1.52
CA ALA A 233 3.77 5.31 0.39
C ALA A 233 2.81 6.51 0.39
N GLN A 234 2.27 6.87 1.56
CA GLN A 234 1.47 8.10 1.69
C GLN A 234 2.30 9.34 1.36
N PHE A 235 3.53 9.43 1.90
CA PHE A 235 4.44 10.54 1.65
C PHE A 235 4.73 10.68 0.14
N SER A 236 5.12 9.60 -0.54
CA SER A 236 5.41 9.58 -1.97
C SER A 236 4.23 10.07 -2.81
N LEU A 237 3.01 9.59 -2.51
CA LEU A 237 1.80 10.02 -3.21
C LEU A 237 1.44 11.50 -2.93
N ILE A 238 1.62 11.99 -1.71
CA ILE A 238 1.38 13.39 -1.34
C ILE A 238 2.40 14.30 -2.04
N MET A 239 3.67 13.91 -2.07
CA MET A 239 4.71 14.69 -2.76
C MET A 239 4.47 14.70 -4.26
N LYS A 240 4.02 13.58 -4.85
CA LYS A 240 3.61 13.50 -6.25
C LYS A 240 2.45 14.45 -6.55
N ALA A 241 1.42 14.47 -5.72
CA ALA A 241 0.31 15.41 -5.85
C ALA A 241 0.78 16.87 -5.73
N ARG A 242 1.68 17.16 -4.80
CA ARG A 242 2.24 18.49 -4.55
C ARG A 242 3.12 19.00 -5.72
N SER A 243 3.84 18.11 -6.39
CA SER A 243 4.65 18.48 -7.57
C SER A 243 3.79 19.00 -8.73
N ILE A 244 2.55 18.57 -8.82
CA ILE A 244 1.59 19.01 -9.86
C ILE A 244 0.77 20.22 -9.39
N ASP A 245 0.28 20.20 -8.15
CA ASP A 245 -0.49 21.32 -7.58
C ASP A 245 0.24 21.98 -6.42
N ASN A 246 0.84 23.12 -6.67
CA ASN A 246 1.56 23.94 -5.67
C ASN A 246 0.72 24.33 -4.45
N ARG A 247 -0.60 24.23 -4.51
CA ARG A 247 -1.54 24.56 -3.41
C ARG A 247 -2.12 23.32 -2.75
N PHE A 248 -1.59 22.11 -3.09
CA PHE A 248 -2.15 20.86 -2.60
C PHE A 248 -2.19 20.77 -1.06
N PHE A 249 -1.29 21.48 -0.35
CA PHE A 249 -1.28 21.50 1.12
C PHE A 249 -2.32 22.43 1.76
N ASN A 250 -3.07 23.20 0.98
CA ASN A 250 -4.16 23.98 1.51
C ASN A 250 -5.30 23.05 1.98
N GLU A 251 -5.97 23.40 3.07
CA GLU A 251 -7.00 22.58 3.72
C GLU A 251 -8.16 22.20 2.78
N ASP A 252 -8.53 23.11 1.89
CA ASP A 252 -9.60 22.92 0.89
C ASP A 252 -9.22 21.97 -0.25
N ARG A 253 -7.93 21.71 -0.45
CA ARG A 253 -7.40 20.90 -1.55
C ARG A 253 -6.77 19.58 -1.10
N PHE A 254 -6.37 19.51 0.16
CA PHE A 254 -5.66 18.37 0.68
C PHE A 254 -6.53 17.11 0.74
N VAL A 255 -6.10 16.05 0.09
CA VAL A 255 -6.69 14.72 0.14
C VAL A 255 -5.66 13.72 0.64
N ARG A 256 -5.97 13.06 1.74
CA ARG A 256 -5.11 12.01 2.29
C ARG A 256 -5.16 10.76 1.41
N PRO A 257 -4.02 10.17 1.01
CA PRO A 257 -3.99 8.90 0.31
C PRO A 257 -4.64 7.77 1.11
N ARG A 258 -5.28 6.84 0.41
CA ARG A 258 -5.91 5.66 1.01
C ARG A 258 -4.94 4.50 1.07
N VAL A 259 -3.80 4.73 1.70
CA VAL A 259 -2.82 3.69 2.02
C VAL A 259 -2.85 3.48 3.53
N PHE A 260 -3.06 2.25 3.97
CA PHE A 260 -3.29 1.94 5.38
C PHE A 260 -2.34 0.87 5.87
N GLU A 261 -1.79 1.07 7.08
CA GLU A 261 -1.15 0.01 7.84
C GLU A 261 -2.22 -1.00 8.28
N ILE A 262 -1.94 -2.29 8.11
CA ILE A 262 -2.74 -3.36 8.70
C ILE A 262 -2.32 -3.51 10.16
N ILE A 263 -3.28 -3.36 11.05
CA ILE A 263 -3.07 -3.40 12.51
C ILE A 263 -3.81 -4.57 13.14
N ASP A 264 -3.29 -5.07 14.26
CA ASP A 264 -4.01 -5.98 15.14
C ASP A 264 -5.05 -5.21 15.96
N SER A 265 -6.09 -5.90 16.42
CA SER A 265 -7.12 -5.35 17.30
C SER A 265 -6.70 -5.24 18.78
N THR A 266 -5.46 -5.56 19.13
CA THR A 266 -4.97 -5.65 20.52
C THR A 266 -5.28 -4.39 21.35
N THR A 267 -5.15 -3.19 20.77
CA THR A 267 -5.51 -1.93 21.46
C THR A 267 -6.99 -1.86 21.77
N LEU A 268 -7.84 -2.35 20.87
CA LEU A 268 -9.29 -2.41 21.07
C LEU A 268 -9.64 -3.41 22.15
N THR A 269 -9.08 -4.63 22.08
CA THR A 269 -9.29 -5.72 23.05
C THR A 269 -8.92 -5.29 24.48
N ASN A 270 -7.84 -4.55 24.64
CA ASN A 270 -7.35 -4.05 25.93
C ASN A 270 -8.10 -2.80 26.42
N SER A 271 -8.95 -2.19 25.61
CA SER A 271 -9.80 -1.07 25.97
C SER A 271 -11.20 -1.57 26.37
N ASN A 272 -11.83 -0.91 27.32
CA ASN A 272 -13.23 -1.23 27.68
C ASN A 272 -14.21 -0.67 26.63
N TYR A 273 -13.91 -0.91 25.32
CA TYR A 273 -14.58 -0.26 24.19
C TYR A 273 -16.09 -0.53 24.14
N LYS A 274 -16.54 -1.74 24.58
CA LYS A 274 -17.96 -2.10 24.53
C LYS A 274 -18.83 -1.23 25.46
N GLU A 275 -18.37 -1.02 26.69
CA GLU A 275 -19.05 -0.14 27.63
C GLU A 275 -19.01 1.31 27.17
N CYS A 276 -17.86 1.73 26.64
CA CYS A 276 -17.68 3.04 26.07
C CYS A 276 -18.62 3.29 24.87
N MET A 277 -18.74 2.35 23.94
CA MET A 277 -19.66 2.44 22.82
C MET A 277 -21.12 2.54 23.27
N LYS A 278 -21.52 1.78 24.30
CA LYS A 278 -22.87 1.86 24.87
C LYS A 278 -23.15 3.22 25.51
N SER A 279 -22.21 3.75 26.30
CA SER A 279 -22.35 5.08 26.94
C SER A 279 -22.43 6.21 25.91
N LEU A 280 -21.84 6.03 24.74
CA LEU A 280 -21.87 6.97 23.63
C LEU A 280 -23.01 6.73 22.64
N HIS A 281 -23.96 5.89 22.99
CA HIS A 281 -25.16 5.59 22.20
C HIS A 281 -24.84 5.09 20.77
N PHE A 282 -23.80 4.25 20.60
CA PHE A 282 -23.61 3.50 19.36
C PHE A 282 -24.78 2.54 19.13
N SER A 283 -25.15 2.35 17.88
CA SER A 283 -26.19 1.38 17.52
C SER A 283 -25.74 -0.06 17.85
N ASP A 284 -26.69 -0.95 18.13
CA ASP A 284 -26.42 -2.38 18.35
C ASP A 284 -25.74 -3.01 17.12
N ALA A 285 -26.05 -2.54 15.91
CA ALA A 285 -25.39 -2.97 14.69
C ALA A 285 -23.90 -2.60 14.71
N SER A 286 -23.56 -1.37 15.11
CA SER A 286 -22.17 -0.90 15.25
C SER A 286 -21.39 -1.70 16.30
N ILE A 287 -22.02 -2.01 17.45
CA ILE A 287 -21.37 -2.81 18.50
C ILE A 287 -21.06 -4.21 17.98
N LYS A 288 -22.01 -4.87 17.28
CA LYS A 288 -21.76 -6.20 16.68
C LYS A 288 -20.68 -6.18 15.60
N ILE A 289 -20.60 -5.11 14.81
CA ILE A 289 -19.53 -4.93 13.82
C ILE A 289 -18.18 -4.75 14.53
N ALA A 290 -18.12 -3.95 15.60
CA ALA A 290 -16.89 -3.76 16.38
C ALA A 290 -16.41 -5.08 17.01
N GLU A 291 -17.30 -5.89 17.58
CA GLU A 291 -16.98 -7.21 18.11
C GLU A 291 -16.46 -8.17 17.03
N TYR A 292 -17.07 -8.14 15.84
CA TYR A 292 -16.61 -8.91 14.70
C TYR A 292 -15.20 -8.49 14.27
N LEU A 293 -14.94 -7.18 14.15
CA LEU A 293 -13.63 -6.66 13.77
C LEU A 293 -12.56 -6.94 14.84
N ASP A 294 -12.90 -6.84 16.13
CA ASP A 294 -12.00 -7.17 17.22
C ASP A 294 -11.49 -8.61 17.09
N LYS A 295 -12.39 -9.56 16.82
CA LYS A 295 -12.06 -10.96 16.63
C LYS A 295 -11.24 -11.24 15.36
N GLU A 296 -11.67 -10.69 14.22
CA GLU A 296 -11.05 -11.00 12.92
C GLU A 296 -9.64 -10.38 12.79
N PHE A 297 -9.40 -9.24 13.45
CA PHE A 297 -8.11 -8.54 13.39
C PHE A 297 -7.11 -8.93 14.50
N GLU A 298 -7.38 -9.96 15.30
CA GLU A 298 -6.50 -10.37 16.41
C GLU A 298 -5.06 -10.69 15.96
N HIS A 299 -4.91 -11.26 14.75
CA HIS A 299 -3.63 -11.64 14.16
C HIS A 299 -3.41 -11.02 12.77
N ALA A 300 -4.04 -9.90 12.50
CA ALA A 300 -4.06 -9.31 11.17
C ALA A 300 -2.68 -8.89 10.67
N LYS A 301 -1.77 -8.50 11.55
CA LYS A 301 -0.39 -8.11 11.16
C LYS A 301 0.40 -9.22 10.50
N VAL A 302 0.19 -10.49 10.86
CA VAL A 302 0.88 -11.62 10.25
C VAL A 302 0.15 -12.13 9.01
N ILE A 303 -1.19 -12.11 9.03
CA ILE A 303 -2.04 -12.53 7.91
C ILE A 303 -1.95 -11.51 6.76
N GLY A 304 -1.82 -10.25 7.10
CA GLY A 304 -1.75 -9.16 6.13
C GLY A 304 -3.06 -8.97 5.36
N SER A 305 -2.95 -8.50 4.16
CA SER A 305 -4.09 -8.29 3.25
C SER A 305 -4.71 -9.58 2.69
N LEU A 306 -4.17 -10.75 3.09
CA LEU A 306 -4.84 -12.06 2.89
C LEU A 306 -5.99 -12.30 3.88
N LEU A 307 -6.22 -11.40 4.83
CA LEU A 307 -7.36 -11.46 5.76
C LEU A 307 -8.68 -11.43 4.98
N GLN A 308 -9.52 -12.45 5.15
CA GLN A 308 -10.82 -12.54 4.52
C GLN A 308 -11.92 -12.13 5.48
N LEU A 309 -12.64 -11.08 5.14
CA LEU A 309 -13.75 -10.53 5.92
C LEU A 309 -15.09 -10.77 5.24
N GLU A 310 -16.13 -10.93 6.05
CA GLU A 310 -17.51 -10.93 5.57
C GLU A 310 -17.91 -9.55 5.05
N GLN A 311 -18.76 -9.52 4.02
CA GLN A 311 -19.37 -8.30 3.54
C GLN A 311 -20.42 -7.82 4.53
N LYS A 312 -20.14 -6.72 5.22
CA LYS A 312 -21.06 -6.06 6.18
C LYS A 312 -21.18 -4.58 5.84
N ASP A 313 -22.20 -3.93 6.34
CA ASP A 313 -22.33 -2.46 6.22
C ASP A 313 -21.44 -1.76 7.26
N TYR A 314 -20.16 -1.69 6.97
CA TYR A 314 -19.18 -1.00 7.81
C TYR A 314 -19.38 0.51 7.88
N ALA A 315 -20.19 1.09 6.98
CA ALA A 315 -20.48 2.53 6.97
C ALA A 315 -21.25 2.94 8.21
N VAL A 316 -22.17 2.12 8.70
CA VAL A 316 -22.95 2.37 9.92
C VAL A 316 -22.04 2.64 11.12
N LEU A 317 -21.01 1.80 11.32
CA LEU A 317 -20.05 1.99 12.41
C LEU A 317 -19.18 3.24 12.18
N MET A 318 -18.77 3.51 10.93
CA MET A 318 -18.00 4.71 10.60
C MET A 318 -18.81 6.00 10.88
N ASP A 319 -20.10 6.00 10.63
CA ASP A 319 -20.97 7.16 10.85
C ASP A 319 -21.22 7.37 12.34
N ASP A 320 -21.41 6.31 13.12
CA ASP A 320 -21.47 6.40 14.59
C ASP A 320 -20.14 6.97 15.17
N ILE A 321 -18.98 6.53 14.66
CA ILE A 321 -17.65 7.06 15.06
C ILE A 321 -17.52 8.57 14.73
N LYS A 322 -18.02 9.02 13.58
CA LYS A 322 -17.99 10.44 13.21
C LYS A 322 -18.85 11.26 14.14
N ARG A 323 -20.09 10.81 14.42
CA ARG A 323 -21.02 11.49 15.32
C ARG A 323 -20.44 11.67 16.71
N CYS A 324 -19.73 10.68 17.25
CA CYS A 324 -19.10 10.76 18.57
C CYS A 324 -18.02 11.84 18.68
N ARG A 325 -17.40 12.26 17.59
CA ARG A 325 -16.40 13.34 17.59
C ARG A 325 -17.02 14.74 17.67
N GLU A 326 -18.29 14.88 17.32
CA GLU A 326 -19.01 16.14 17.36
C GLU A 326 -19.65 16.41 18.74
N VAL A 327 -19.70 15.39 19.60
CA VAL A 327 -20.18 15.54 20.98
C VAL A 327 -19.03 16.03 21.86
N GLU A 328 -19.29 17.04 22.70
CA GLU A 328 -18.33 17.50 23.71
C GLU A 328 -17.83 16.32 24.53
N THR A 329 -16.50 16.20 24.58
CA THR A 329 -15.81 15.02 25.11
C THR A 329 -16.23 14.70 26.54
N PRO A 330 -16.58 13.43 26.85
CA PRO A 330 -16.69 12.98 28.22
C PRO A 330 -15.40 13.28 28.98
N ASN A 331 -15.52 13.51 30.28
CA ASN A 331 -14.38 13.83 31.13
C ASN A 331 -13.20 12.86 30.86
N LEU A 332 -12.12 13.36 30.27
CA LEU A 332 -10.93 12.59 29.85
C LEU A 332 -10.34 11.72 30.99
N LEU A 333 -10.59 12.09 32.25
CA LEU A 333 -10.15 11.37 33.43
C LEU A 333 -10.97 10.10 33.70
N GLU A 334 -12.20 10.00 33.20
CA GLU A 334 -13.06 8.83 33.38
C GLU A 334 -12.82 7.75 32.31
N TYR A 335 -12.31 8.13 31.10
CA TYR A 335 -12.09 7.20 29.97
C TYR A 335 -10.71 7.41 29.31
N PRO A 336 -9.59 7.13 30.01
CA PRO A 336 -8.27 7.34 29.44
C PRO A 336 -7.99 6.55 28.14
N PHE A 337 -8.65 5.39 27.96
CA PHE A 337 -8.50 4.55 26.76
C PHE A 337 -9.50 4.89 25.64
N PHE A 338 -10.40 5.85 25.85
CA PHE A 338 -11.45 6.17 24.89
C PHE A 338 -10.87 6.58 23.52
N TYR A 339 -9.91 7.50 23.51
CA TYR A 339 -9.32 8.00 22.26
C TYR A 339 -8.55 6.94 21.49
N GLU A 340 -7.79 6.11 22.18
CA GLU A 340 -7.01 5.04 21.54
C GLU A 340 -7.95 3.97 20.98
N GLY A 341 -8.94 3.55 21.72
CA GLY A 341 -9.93 2.57 21.28
C GLY A 341 -10.74 3.03 20.07
N ILE A 342 -11.24 4.26 20.08
CA ILE A 342 -12.00 4.84 18.94
C ILE A 342 -11.10 5.06 17.72
N ASN A 343 -9.84 5.47 17.90
CA ASN A 343 -8.91 5.60 16.78
C ASN A 343 -8.56 4.24 16.18
N CYS A 344 -8.31 3.23 17.02
CA CYS A 344 -8.10 1.85 16.59
C CYS A 344 -9.35 1.36 15.82
N LEU A 345 -10.52 1.48 16.38
CA LEU A 345 -11.78 1.07 15.74
C LEU A 345 -11.98 1.75 14.38
N LYS A 346 -11.69 3.04 14.27
CA LYS A 346 -11.75 3.78 13.02
C LYS A 346 -10.77 3.23 11.96
N GLN A 347 -9.57 2.82 12.37
CA GLN A 347 -8.60 2.19 11.47
C GLN A 347 -9.10 0.82 11.03
N LEU A 348 -9.60 -0.03 11.94
CA LEU A 348 -10.16 -1.34 11.62
C LEU A 348 -11.33 -1.25 10.63
N VAL A 349 -12.21 -0.28 10.80
CA VAL A 349 -13.33 -0.05 9.87
C VAL A 349 -12.81 0.35 8.47
N ARG A 350 -11.81 1.22 8.39
CA ARG A 350 -11.20 1.60 7.10
C ARG A 350 -10.54 0.41 6.41
N LEU A 351 -9.83 -0.42 7.17
CA LEU A 351 -9.23 -1.65 6.67
C LEU A 351 -10.31 -2.60 6.18
N ALA A 352 -11.37 -2.84 6.95
CA ALA A 352 -12.47 -3.71 6.55
C ALA A 352 -13.17 -3.23 5.28
N MET A 353 -13.45 -1.93 5.16
CA MET A 353 -14.00 -1.33 3.94
C MET A 353 -13.06 -1.48 2.73
N THR A 354 -11.75 -1.47 2.94
CA THR A 354 -10.76 -1.64 1.88
C THR A 354 -10.61 -3.11 1.49
N LEU A 355 -10.52 -4.02 2.46
CA LEU A 355 -10.37 -5.46 2.24
C LEU A 355 -11.60 -6.11 1.57
N THR A 356 -12.81 -5.58 1.84
CA THR A 356 -14.07 -6.11 1.27
C THR A 356 -14.48 -5.46 -0.03
N LYS A 357 -13.85 -4.34 -0.43
CA LYS A 357 -14.13 -3.65 -1.68
C LYS A 357 -13.63 -4.44 -2.88
N LYS A 358 -14.31 -4.24 -4.03
CA LYS A 358 -13.90 -4.79 -5.33
C LYS A 358 -13.26 -3.73 -6.20
N TYR A 359 -12.19 -4.09 -6.87
CA TYR A 359 -11.33 -3.22 -7.66
C TYR A 359 -11.32 -3.62 -9.13
N ASP A 360 -11.09 -2.66 -10.02
CA ASP A 360 -10.91 -2.93 -11.45
C ASP A 360 -9.57 -3.59 -11.71
N VAL A 361 -8.55 -3.16 -10.95
CA VAL A 361 -7.20 -3.70 -11.04
C VAL A 361 -6.64 -3.96 -9.64
N MET A 362 -6.04 -5.13 -9.45
CA MET A 362 -5.10 -5.43 -8.38
C MET A 362 -3.70 -5.52 -8.99
N ILE A 363 -2.76 -4.76 -8.46
CA ILE A 363 -1.37 -4.75 -8.90
C ILE A 363 -0.45 -4.89 -7.70
N THR A 364 0.52 -5.82 -7.71
CA THR A 364 1.33 -6.07 -6.52
C THR A 364 2.58 -6.92 -6.77
N ASN A 365 3.57 -6.71 -5.90
CA ASN A 365 4.65 -7.65 -5.63
C ASN A 365 4.44 -8.21 -4.22
N PRO A 366 3.81 -9.38 -4.05
CA PRO A 366 3.47 -9.94 -2.75
C PRO A 366 4.69 -10.53 -2.02
N PRO A 367 4.62 -10.78 -0.70
CA PRO A 367 5.69 -11.43 0.04
C PRO A 367 5.94 -12.87 -0.41
N TYR A 368 7.22 -13.27 -0.52
CA TYR A 368 7.65 -14.64 -0.85
C TYR A 368 7.98 -15.40 0.43
N ILE A 369 6.93 -15.86 1.12
CA ILE A 369 7.03 -16.49 2.43
C ILE A 369 6.24 -17.79 2.43
N GLY A 370 6.95 -18.89 2.66
CA GLY A 370 6.35 -20.21 2.81
C GLY A 370 5.55 -20.35 4.10
N LEU A 371 4.38 -20.98 4.05
CA LEU A 371 3.55 -21.21 5.24
C LEU A 371 4.26 -21.97 6.37
N SER A 372 5.26 -22.79 6.03
CA SER A 372 6.03 -23.56 7.02
C SER A 372 6.82 -22.67 8.00
N THR A 373 7.13 -21.43 7.61
CA THR A 373 7.91 -20.49 8.43
C THR A 373 7.05 -19.62 9.35
N LEU A 374 5.72 -19.70 9.23
CA LEU A 374 4.79 -18.94 10.05
C LEU A 374 4.43 -19.65 11.36
N GLU A 375 3.97 -18.87 12.34
CA GLU A 375 3.38 -19.37 13.58
C GLU A 375 2.12 -20.22 13.34
N ALA A 376 1.74 -21.03 14.34
CA ALA A 376 0.68 -22.03 14.19
C ALA A 376 -0.68 -21.46 13.77
N PHE A 377 -1.10 -20.32 14.34
CA PHE A 377 -2.42 -19.73 14.04
C PHE A 377 -2.49 -19.15 12.61
N PRO A 378 -1.60 -18.22 12.19
CA PRO A 378 -1.61 -17.73 10.81
C PRO A 378 -1.46 -18.85 9.78
N LYS A 379 -0.60 -19.82 10.04
CA LYS A 379 -0.41 -20.98 9.17
C LYS A 379 -1.72 -21.75 8.96
N LYS A 380 -2.45 -22.04 10.06
CA LYS A 380 -3.74 -22.73 9.98
C LYS A 380 -4.78 -21.87 9.25
N TYR A 381 -4.93 -20.61 9.65
CA TYR A 381 -5.88 -19.68 9.04
C TYR A 381 -5.72 -19.61 7.53
N LEU A 382 -4.49 -19.33 7.06
CA LEU A 382 -4.18 -19.21 5.64
C LEU A 382 -4.36 -20.54 4.89
N GLY A 383 -3.93 -21.65 5.48
CA GLY A 383 -4.10 -22.97 4.87
C GLY A 383 -5.56 -23.39 4.67
N ASP A 384 -6.44 -23.00 5.60
CA ASP A 384 -7.89 -23.26 5.52
C ASP A 384 -8.60 -22.37 4.50
N ARG A 385 -8.16 -21.10 4.38
CA ARG A 385 -8.79 -20.10 3.51
C ARG A 385 -8.30 -20.13 2.06
N TYR A 386 -7.07 -20.63 1.82
CA TYR A 386 -6.43 -20.70 0.50
C TYR A 386 -5.98 -22.13 0.16
N PRO A 387 -6.92 -23.07 -0.03
CA PRO A 387 -6.61 -24.49 -0.14
C PRO A 387 -5.87 -24.89 -1.42
N ASN A 388 -5.93 -24.06 -2.50
CA ASN A 388 -5.26 -24.35 -3.76
C ASN A 388 -3.81 -23.85 -3.79
N SER A 389 -3.47 -22.86 -2.96
CA SER A 389 -2.19 -22.14 -2.95
C SER A 389 -1.46 -22.18 -1.61
N LYS A 390 -1.87 -23.05 -0.69
CA LYS A 390 -1.43 -23.13 0.71
C LYS A 390 0.05 -23.42 0.96
N THR A 391 0.91 -23.28 -0.04
CA THR A 391 2.35 -23.51 0.10
C THR A 391 3.11 -22.22 0.43
N ASP A 392 2.72 -21.12 -0.18
CA ASP A 392 3.40 -19.83 -0.03
C ASP A 392 2.41 -18.66 -0.16
N MET A 393 2.70 -17.54 0.55
CA MET A 393 1.82 -16.38 0.57
C MET A 393 1.66 -15.74 -0.81
N PHE A 394 2.72 -15.67 -1.65
CA PHE A 394 2.60 -15.08 -2.98
C PHE A 394 1.53 -15.77 -3.83
N ALA A 395 1.42 -17.10 -3.69
CA ALA A 395 0.45 -17.88 -4.46
C ALA A 395 -0.98 -17.65 -3.96
N MET A 396 -1.15 -17.40 -2.65
CA MET A 396 -2.47 -17.06 -2.07
C MET A 396 -3.01 -15.74 -2.60
N PHE A 397 -2.14 -14.76 -2.90
CA PHE A 397 -2.57 -13.51 -3.53
C PHE A 397 -3.18 -13.73 -4.91
N MET A 398 -2.86 -14.81 -5.63
CA MET A 398 -3.50 -15.18 -6.90
C MET A 398 -4.93 -15.72 -6.71
N GLU A 399 -5.29 -16.15 -5.50
CA GLU A 399 -6.65 -16.61 -5.14
C GLU A 399 -7.48 -15.53 -4.43
N THR A 400 -6.93 -14.34 -4.19
CA THR A 400 -7.67 -13.28 -3.50
C THR A 400 -8.87 -12.81 -4.33
N ASN A 401 -9.91 -12.35 -3.61
CA ASN A 401 -11.13 -11.89 -4.24
C ASN A 401 -11.21 -10.35 -4.33
N PHE A 402 -10.08 -9.67 -4.54
CA PHE A 402 -10.06 -8.21 -4.70
C PHE A 402 -10.60 -7.74 -6.04
N VAL A 403 -10.35 -8.51 -7.09
CA VAL A 403 -10.65 -8.10 -8.47
C VAL A 403 -12.12 -8.33 -8.81
N LYS A 404 -12.78 -7.33 -9.41
CA LYS A 404 -14.12 -7.45 -9.97
C LYS A 404 -14.15 -8.53 -11.05
N LYS A 405 -15.35 -9.06 -11.38
CA LYS A 405 -15.54 -9.81 -12.62
C LYS A 405 -15.07 -8.96 -13.80
N ASN A 406 -14.32 -9.55 -14.69
CA ASN A 406 -13.68 -8.95 -15.86
C ASN A 406 -12.56 -7.93 -15.57
N GLY A 407 -12.21 -7.70 -14.32
CA GLY A 407 -11.06 -6.87 -13.94
C GLY A 407 -9.72 -7.61 -14.08
N PHE A 408 -8.62 -6.90 -13.76
CA PHE A 408 -7.26 -7.41 -13.99
C PHE A 408 -6.48 -7.60 -12.70
N LEU A 409 -5.72 -8.69 -12.65
CA LEU A 409 -4.67 -8.96 -11.67
C LEU A 409 -3.32 -8.85 -12.39
N ALA A 410 -2.47 -7.92 -11.98
CA ALA A 410 -1.09 -7.82 -12.43
C ALA A 410 -0.15 -8.10 -11.25
N MET A 411 0.80 -9.02 -11.41
CA MET A 411 1.65 -9.47 -10.33
C MET A 411 3.04 -9.85 -10.83
N ILE A 412 4.05 -9.61 -9.99
CA ILE A 412 5.33 -10.31 -10.07
C ILE A 412 5.46 -11.25 -8.88
N ASN A 413 5.87 -12.49 -9.11
CA ASN A 413 6.09 -13.46 -8.04
C ASN A 413 7.10 -14.55 -8.46
N MET A 414 7.32 -15.53 -7.56
CA MET A 414 8.19 -16.68 -7.85
C MET A 414 7.60 -17.55 -8.96
N HIS A 415 8.40 -17.94 -9.96
CA HIS A 415 7.96 -18.75 -11.08
C HIS A 415 7.57 -20.20 -10.70
N SER A 416 7.87 -20.63 -9.48
CA SER A 416 7.66 -22.00 -8.98
C SER A 416 6.22 -22.49 -9.14
N TRP A 417 5.22 -21.60 -9.06
CA TRP A 417 3.82 -21.98 -9.26
C TRP A 417 3.53 -22.53 -10.66
N MET A 418 4.34 -22.18 -11.67
CA MET A 418 4.20 -22.66 -13.03
C MET A 418 4.54 -24.13 -13.17
N PHE A 419 5.46 -24.65 -12.35
CA PHE A 419 6.11 -25.94 -12.57
C PHE A 419 5.90 -26.96 -11.44
N LEU A 420 5.91 -26.53 -10.17
CA LEU A 420 5.87 -27.46 -9.04
C LEU A 420 4.50 -28.15 -8.89
N SER A 421 4.51 -29.44 -8.53
CA SER A 421 3.31 -30.24 -8.29
C SER A 421 2.45 -29.71 -7.15
N SER A 422 3.07 -29.07 -6.14
CA SER A 422 2.35 -28.44 -5.02
C SER A 422 1.36 -27.35 -5.45
N TYR A 423 1.54 -26.76 -6.63
CA TYR A 423 0.66 -25.73 -7.20
C TYR A 423 -0.26 -26.24 -8.32
N GLU A 424 -0.39 -27.57 -8.50
CA GLU A 424 -1.25 -28.13 -9.55
C GLU A 424 -2.71 -27.64 -9.41
N LYS A 425 -3.24 -27.60 -8.19
CA LYS A 425 -4.60 -27.13 -7.92
C LYS A 425 -4.77 -25.64 -8.28
N LEU A 426 -3.79 -24.81 -7.95
CA LEU A 426 -3.79 -23.41 -8.30
C LEU A 426 -3.78 -23.21 -9.83
N ARG A 427 -2.90 -23.91 -10.56
CA ARG A 427 -2.89 -23.84 -12.04
C ARG A 427 -4.21 -24.25 -12.67
N LYS A 428 -4.82 -25.37 -12.19
CA LYS A 428 -6.14 -25.82 -12.64
C LYS A 428 -7.21 -24.74 -12.37
N HIS A 429 -7.19 -24.15 -11.19
CA HIS A 429 -8.12 -23.08 -10.84
C HIS A 429 -7.97 -21.88 -11.79
N ILE A 430 -6.74 -21.38 -12.00
CA ILE A 430 -6.48 -20.25 -12.89
C ILE A 430 -6.97 -20.53 -14.31
N ILE A 431 -6.61 -21.68 -14.89
CA ILE A 431 -6.99 -22.04 -16.27
C ILE A 431 -8.51 -22.18 -16.43
N GLN A 432 -9.21 -22.62 -15.39
CA GLN A 432 -10.67 -22.82 -15.44
C GLN A 432 -11.49 -21.56 -15.19
N THR A 433 -10.94 -20.59 -14.47
CA THR A 433 -11.72 -19.44 -13.96
C THR A 433 -11.19 -18.09 -14.43
N GLN A 434 -10.00 -18.04 -15.02
CA GLN A 434 -9.30 -16.82 -15.37
C GLN A 434 -8.61 -16.94 -16.73
N CYS A 435 -8.26 -15.79 -17.33
CA CYS A 435 -7.51 -15.71 -18.57
C CYS A 435 -6.14 -15.08 -18.33
N ILE A 436 -5.05 -15.75 -18.70
CA ILE A 436 -3.71 -15.15 -18.68
C ILE A 436 -3.55 -14.34 -19.98
N TYR A 437 -3.56 -13.02 -19.87
CA TYR A 437 -3.42 -12.12 -21.01
C TYR A 437 -1.99 -12.06 -21.54
N ASN A 438 -1.03 -11.85 -20.62
CA ASN A 438 0.38 -11.91 -20.96
C ASN A 438 1.22 -12.32 -19.76
N MET A 439 2.43 -12.82 -20.03
CA MET A 439 3.36 -13.28 -19.00
C MET A 439 4.81 -13.13 -19.45
N LEU A 440 5.66 -12.68 -18.55
CA LEU A 440 7.10 -12.62 -18.68
C LEU A 440 7.74 -13.66 -17.76
N HIS A 441 8.46 -14.63 -18.29
CA HIS A 441 9.33 -15.51 -17.51
C HIS A 441 10.70 -14.85 -17.39
N LEU A 442 11.01 -14.31 -16.21
CA LEU A 442 12.16 -13.43 -15.97
C LEU A 442 13.39 -14.17 -15.45
N GLY A 443 13.20 -15.39 -14.91
CA GLY A 443 14.28 -16.17 -14.31
C GLY A 443 14.92 -15.50 -13.10
N ALA A 444 16.23 -15.68 -12.96
CA ALA A 444 17.00 -15.30 -11.78
C ALA A 444 17.43 -13.82 -11.74
N HIS A 445 17.30 -13.07 -12.84
CA HIS A 445 17.91 -11.75 -12.99
C HIS A 445 16.93 -10.58 -12.90
N ALA A 446 15.73 -10.80 -12.39
CA ALA A 446 14.74 -9.74 -12.27
C ALA A 446 15.06 -8.71 -11.16
N PHE A 447 15.79 -9.10 -10.14
CA PHE A 447 16.18 -8.25 -9.01
C PHE A 447 17.70 -8.22 -8.86
N GLU A 448 18.30 -7.04 -8.95
CA GLU A 448 19.76 -6.85 -8.81
C GLU A 448 20.26 -7.12 -7.38
N THR A 449 19.41 -6.93 -6.38
CA THR A 449 19.76 -6.98 -4.95
C THR A 449 19.61 -8.36 -4.31
N ILE A 450 19.01 -9.33 -5.00
CA ILE A 450 18.90 -10.71 -4.52
C ILE A 450 19.85 -11.55 -5.37
N GLY A 451 20.78 -12.28 -4.72
CA GLY A 451 21.67 -13.20 -5.42
C GLY A 451 20.85 -14.12 -6.32
N GLY A 452 21.05 -14.02 -7.64
CA GLY A 452 20.19 -14.58 -8.69
C GLY A 452 19.97 -16.09 -8.66
N GLU A 453 20.70 -16.82 -7.80
CA GLU A 453 20.50 -18.27 -7.60
C GLU A 453 19.31 -18.62 -6.71
N VAL A 454 18.75 -17.64 -5.95
CA VAL A 454 17.78 -17.93 -4.88
C VAL A 454 16.33 -17.69 -5.32
N VAL A 455 16.06 -16.67 -6.15
CA VAL A 455 14.67 -16.32 -6.53
C VAL A 455 14.53 -16.18 -8.04
N GLN A 456 13.84 -17.12 -8.63
CA GLN A 456 13.44 -17.04 -10.05
C GLN A 456 12.00 -16.57 -10.15
N THR A 457 11.75 -15.56 -10.99
CA THR A 457 10.48 -14.84 -11.02
C THR A 457 9.77 -14.89 -12.37
N THR A 458 8.48 -14.58 -12.30
CA THR A 458 7.59 -14.33 -13.44
C THR A 458 6.73 -13.12 -13.14
N SER A 459 6.46 -12.29 -14.15
CA SER A 459 5.46 -11.23 -14.06
C SER A 459 4.35 -11.50 -15.07
N PHE A 460 3.10 -11.27 -14.68
CA PHE A 460 1.97 -11.62 -15.52
C PHE A 460 0.78 -10.71 -15.28
N VAL A 461 -0.12 -10.70 -16.27
CA VAL A 461 -1.42 -10.06 -16.20
C VAL A 461 -2.51 -11.09 -16.50
N ILE A 462 -3.42 -11.24 -15.56
CA ILE A 462 -4.55 -12.17 -15.60
C ILE A 462 -5.84 -11.36 -15.57
N ARG A 463 -6.80 -11.72 -16.41
CA ARG A 463 -8.17 -11.19 -16.35
C ARG A 463 -9.08 -12.15 -15.57
N ASN A 464 -9.91 -11.62 -14.69
CA ASN A 464 -10.87 -12.39 -13.91
C ASN A 464 -12.10 -12.75 -14.75
N CYS A 465 -11.93 -13.66 -15.72
CA CYS A 465 -12.99 -14.16 -16.61
C CYS A 465 -12.70 -15.62 -16.99
N ALA A 466 -13.75 -16.41 -17.15
CA ALA A 466 -13.65 -17.82 -17.53
C ALA A 466 -13.83 -18.00 -19.07
N ILE A 467 -13.07 -17.25 -19.88
CA ILE A 467 -13.05 -17.38 -21.33
C ILE A 467 -11.72 -18.01 -21.74
N PRO A 468 -11.70 -19.22 -22.29
CA PRO A 468 -10.48 -19.80 -22.82
C PRO A 468 -9.94 -18.93 -23.96
N SER A 469 -8.79 -18.30 -23.76
CA SER A 469 -8.17 -17.41 -24.74
C SER A 469 -6.67 -17.60 -24.77
N ASN A 470 -6.06 -17.30 -25.92
CA ASN A 470 -4.61 -17.27 -26.04
C ASN A 470 -4.03 -16.04 -25.34
N GLY A 471 -2.90 -16.22 -24.66
CA GLY A 471 -2.10 -15.13 -24.11
C GLY A 471 -0.79 -14.94 -24.87
N VAL A 472 -0.08 -13.84 -24.57
CA VAL A 472 1.25 -13.55 -25.10
C VAL A 472 2.30 -13.88 -24.04
N TYR A 473 3.26 -14.73 -24.37
CA TYR A 473 4.25 -15.24 -23.43
C TYR A 473 5.67 -14.92 -23.91
N PHE A 474 6.47 -14.33 -23.02
CA PHE A 474 7.88 -14.02 -23.28
C PHE A 474 8.77 -14.82 -22.34
N ARG A 475 9.79 -15.46 -22.87
CA ARG A 475 10.85 -16.10 -22.11
C ARG A 475 12.09 -15.22 -22.19
N LEU A 476 12.46 -14.61 -21.06
CA LEU A 476 13.57 -13.65 -20.92
C LEU A 476 14.73 -14.23 -20.07
N VAL A 477 14.89 -15.56 -20.08
CA VAL A 477 15.92 -16.33 -19.37
C VAL A 477 16.87 -16.97 -20.34
#